data_115ee4f18b1d88298b40e12e29623f8f
#
_entry.id   115ee4f18b1d88298b40e12e29623f8f
#
_cell.length_a   1.000
_cell.length_b   1.000
_cell.length_c   1.000
_cell.angle_alpha   90.00
_cell.angle_beta   90.00
_cell.angle_gamma   90.00
#
_symmetry.space_group_name_H-M   'P 1'
#
loop_
_entity.id
_entity.type
_entity.pdbx_description
1 polymer ?
#
loop_
_entity_poly.entity_id
_entity_poly.type
_entity_poly.pdbx_seq_one_letter_code
_entity_poly.pdbx_strand_id
1 'polypeptide(L)'
;MKIVYEIERLSTCGGIEHILTDRINYMAEKWGWDITIVVLLYEKNEPFYKLSPKVKIVRLNVKTKGLVMCIQSLWRLNKVVSQIKPDIYTTIQSIGALSCLFNTHRTTTIYEAHGTRALMPHPIPLKIAEMFADAITVLTKYHEIEYRRAKRVEVIPNFTMMYPSHDVNYNSKVIVSAGRKCYEKNFERLEKLWNKVSGITHEWKLKVHHDTKDMVSAYLEGSIYVMTSRFEGLPMVLIEAMTCGLPIVAFDCPYGPREIIEDGKTGYLIPYNNDEMFIEKLTYLMEHPEVREQMGRAAKESVKRFSVDSVMQKWKQFYNGFPH
;
A
#
# COMPACT_ATOMS: atom_id res chain seq x y z
N MET A 1 21.36 0.99 -14.06
CA MET A 1 20.16 1.87 -14.17
C MET A 1 20.26 2.96 -13.13
N LYS A 2 20.06 4.20 -13.53
CA LYS A 2 20.05 5.37 -12.65
C LYS A 2 18.61 5.89 -12.51
N ILE A 3 18.07 5.91 -11.30
CA ILE A 3 16.69 6.29 -11.05
C ILE A 3 16.62 7.45 -10.06
N VAL A 4 15.76 8.42 -10.35
CA VAL A 4 15.39 9.49 -9.42
C VAL A 4 13.96 9.27 -8.97
N TYR A 5 13.76 9.18 -7.66
CA TYR A 5 12.45 9.20 -7.01
C TYR A 5 12.18 10.58 -6.43
N GLU A 6 11.00 11.11 -6.66
CA GLU A 6 10.54 12.34 -6.03
C GLU A 6 9.53 12.01 -4.93
N ILE A 7 9.68 12.66 -3.78
CA ILE A 7 8.74 12.56 -2.66
C ILE A 7 8.64 13.90 -1.93
N GLU A 8 7.46 14.22 -1.39
CA GLU A 8 7.29 15.46 -0.65
C GLU A 8 8.05 15.45 0.68
N ARG A 9 8.01 14.36 1.43
CA ARG A 9 8.65 14.18 2.75
C ARG A 9 9.09 12.73 2.96
N LEU A 10 10.13 12.54 3.77
CA LEU A 10 10.59 11.22 4.25
C LEU A 10 10.45 11.06 5.77
N SER A 11 10.19 12.15 6.50
CA SER A 11 10.09 12.14 7.96
C SER A 11 8.73 11.69 8.50
N THR A 12 7.79 11.33 7.63
CA THR A 12 6.45 10.86 7.99
C THR A 12 6.39 9.34 8.11
N CYS A 13 5.52 8.84 9.01
CA CYS A 13 5.29 7.40 9.23
C CYS A 13 4.19 6.84 8.32
N GLY A 14 4.09 7.31 7.08
CA GLY A 14 3.06 6.88 6.12
C GLY A 14 3.36 5.52 5.49
N GLY A 15 2.31 4.86 4.99
CA GLY A 15 2.45 3.59 4.28
C GLY A 15 3.19 3.72 2.94
N ILE A 16 3.08 4.88 2.27
CA ILE A 16 3.79 5.15 1.02
C ILE A 16 5.29 5.24 1.30
N GLU A 17 5.69 6.01 2.32
CA GLU A 17 7.09 6.17 2.71
C GLU A 17 7.73 4.83 3.12
N HIS A 18 6.97 3.99 3.82
CA HIS A 18 7.43 2.66 4.21
C HIS A 18 7.72 1.78 3.00
N ILE A 19 6.73 1.55 2.16
CA ILE A 19 6.86 0.65 1.03
C ILE A 19 7.87 1.16 -0.01
N LEU A 20 7.95 2.48 -0.19
CA LEU A 20 8.94 3.11 -1.07
C LEU A 20 10.35 2.88 -0.54
N THR A 21 10.57 3.08 0.77
CA THR A 21 11.87 2.87 1.40
C THR A 21 12.34 1.43 1.25
N ASP A 22 11.48 0.46 1.53
CA ASP A 22 11.81 -0.97 1.39
C ASP A 22 12.17 -1.33 -0.05
N ARG A 23 11.37 -0.86 -1.02
CA ARG A 23 11.60 -1.09 -2.43
C ARG A 23 12.91 -0.47 -2.92
N ILE A 24 13.16 0.78 -2.56
CA ILE A 24 14.38 1.50 -2.94
C ILE A 24 15.62 0.84 -2.34
N ASN A 25 15.56 0.45 -1.07
CA ASN A 25 16.63 -0.30 -0.41
C ASN A 25 16.91 -1.62 -1.13
N TYR A 26 15.87 -2.37 -1.46
CA TYR A 26 16.01 -3.61 -2.22
C TYR A 26 16.70 -3.38 -3.59
N MET A 27 16.26 -2.37 -4.33
CA MET A 27 16.86 -2.03 -5.64
C MET A 27 18.33 -1.64 -5.52
N ALA A 28 18.68 -0.81 -4.54
CA ALA A 28 20.04 -0.36 -4.32
C ALA A 28 20.98 -1.47 -3.83
N GLU A 29 20.49 -2.36 -2.97
CA GLU A 29 21.29 -3.40 -2.34
C GLU A 29 21.38 -4.67 -3.19
N LYS A 30 20.26 -5.13 -3.74
CA LYS A 30 20.20 -6.40 -4.48
C LYS A 30 20.45 -6.26 -5.98
N TRP A 31 20.06 -5.12 -6.58
CA TRP A 31 20.26 -4.91 -8.02
C TRP A 31 21.45 -4.00 -8.31
N GLY A 32 21.98 -3.28 -7.31
CA GLY A 32 23.09 -2.37 -7.48
C GLY A 32 22.76 -1.12 -8.31
N TRP A 33 21.48 -0.72 -8.34
CA TRP A 33 21.04 0.45 -9.09
C TRP A 33 21.43 1.76 -8.38
N ASP A 34 21.77 2.79 -9.17
CA ASP A 34 22.08 4.13 -8.66
C ASP A 34 20.79 4.90 -8.40
N ILE A 35 20.39 4.99 -7.13
CA ILE A 35 19.11 5.58 -6.75
C ILE A 35 19.33 6.88 -5.99
N THR A 36 18.63 7.92 -6.43
CA THR A 36 18.57 9.21 -5.75
C THR A 36 17.12 9.54 -5.39
N ILE A 37 16.88 9.87 -4.13
CA ILE A 37 15.60 10.41 -3.66
C ILE A 37 15.70 11.92 -3.61
N VAL A 38 14.76 12.62 -4.24
CA VAL A 38 14.63 14.07 -4.17
C VAL A 38 13.45 14.42 -3.26
N VAL A 39 13.75 15.02 -2.11
CA VAL A 39 12.78 15.45 -1.11
C VAL A 39 12.42 16.91 -1.37
N LEU A 40 11.15 17.20 -1.64
CA LEU A 40 10.70 18.52 -2.05
C LEU A 40 10.62 19.51 -0.88
N LEU A 41 9.87 19.15 0.15
CA LEU A 41 9.53 20.04 1.22
C LEU A 41 10.59 20.06 2.33
N TYR A 42 10.67 21.20 3.02
CA TYR A 42 11.54 21.32 4.18
C TYR A 42 11.05 20.40 5.31
N GLU A 43 11.96 19.60 5.84
CA GLU A 43 11.76 18.78 7.04
C GLU A 43 12.95 18.90 7.98
N LYS A 44 12.70 18.90 9.30
CA LYS A 44 13.75 18.99 10.34
C LYS A 44 14.32 17.63 10.70
N ASN A 45 13.50 16.59 10.57
CA ASN A 45 13.80 15.26 11.04
C ASN A 45 14.47 14.42 9.95
N GLU A 46 15.23 13.44 10.36
CA GLU A 46 15.75 12.41 9.47
C GLU A 46 14.60 11.53 8.93
N PRO A 47 14.86 10.73 7.87
CA PRO A 47 13.88 9.80 7.36
C PRO A 47 13.33 8.90 8.47
N PHE A 48 12.00 8.73 8.52
CA PHE A 48 11.37 7.89 9.53
C PHE A 48 11.76 6.42 9.37
N TYR A 49 11.81 5.93 8.13
CA TYR A 49 12.29 4.59 7.79
C TYR A 49 13.75 4.63 7.36
N LYS A 50 14.52 3.63 7.78
CA LYS A 50 15.97 3.56 7.52
C LYS A 50 16.26 3.31 6.05
N LEU A 51 16.93 4.24 5.41
CA LEU A 51 17.43 4.09 4.05
C LEU A 51 18.82 3.42 4.04
N SER A 52 19.06 2.66 2.98
CA SER A 52 20.38 2.10 2.68
C SER A 52 21.41 3.22 2.46
N PRO A 53 22.65 3.09 2.94
CA PRO A 53 23.71 4.07 2.68
C PRO A 53 24.07 4.19 1.20
N LYS A 54 23.63 3.27 0.36
CA LYS A 54 23.80 3.34 -1.11
C LYS A 54 22.83 4.30 -1.79
N VAL A 55 21.75 4.70 -1.10
CA VAL A 55 20.73 5.62 -1.62
C VAL A 55 21.16 7.06 -1.36
N LYS A 56 21.18 7.87 -2.40
CA LYS A 56 21.49 9.30 -2.32
C LYS A 56 20.23 10.09 -1.97
N ILE A 57 20.32 11.10 -1.10
CA ILE A 57 19.23 11.99 -0.76
C ILE A 57 19.59 13.41 -1.16
N VAL A 58 18.73 14.05 -1.96
CA VAL A 58 18.81 15.46 -2.33
C VAL A 58 17.62 16.19 -1.75
N ARG A 59 17.85 17.18 -0.88
CA ARG A 59 16.79 17.95 -0.22
C ARG A 59 16.62 19.31 -0.90
N LEU A 60 15.43 19.59 -1.46
CA LEU A 60 15.15 20.89 -2.09
C LEU A 60 14.80 21.97 -1.06
N ASN A 61 14.40 21.57 0.14
CA ASN A 61 14.12 22.48 1.27
C ASN A 61 13.12 23.59 0.94
N VAL A 62 12.02 23.29 0.23
CA VAL A 62 10.98 24.27 -0.08
C VAL A 62 10.17 24.53 1.17
N LYS A 63 10.10 25.81 1.61
CA LYS A 63 9.42 26.25 2.83
C LYS A 63 8.13 27.02 2.58
N THR A 64 7.87 27.41 1.34
CA THR A 64 6.69 28.17 0.92
C THR A 64 5.42 27.33 0.94
N LYS A 65 4.26 27.96 0.72
CA LYS A 65 2.95 27.29 0.68
C LYS A 65 2.21 27.65 -0.62
N GLY A 66 1.18 26.88 -0.94
CA GLY A 66 0.30 27.13 -2.08
C GLY A 66 1.03 27.12 -3.41
N LEU A 67 0.60 27.99 -4.32
CA LEU A 67 1.11 28.05 -5.70
C LEU A 67 2.63 28.35 -5.76
N VAL A 68 3.14 29.20 -4.87
CA VAL A 68 4.58 29.52 -4.80
C VAL A 68 5.39 28.28 -4.46
N MET A 69 4.88 27.44 -3.56
CA MET A 69 5.50 26.14 -3.23
C MET A 69 5.59 25.26 -4.48
N CYS A 70 4.50 25.13 -5.23
CA CYS A 70 4.49 24.33 -6.45
C CYS A 70 5.52 24.82 -7.47
N ILE A 71 5.55 26.12 -7.75
CA ILE A 71 6.48 26.70 -8.73
C ILE A 71 7.94 26.51 -8.28
N GLN A 72 8.27 26.79 -7.02
CA GLN A 72 9.62 26.61 -6.50
C GLN A 72 10.05 25.14 -6.50
N SER A 73 9.16 24.23 -6.13
CA SER A 73 9.41 22.78 -6.15
C SER A 73 9.73 22.31 -7.57
N LEU A 74 8.88 22.66 -8.54
CA LEU A 74 9.05 22.27 -9.93
C LEU A 74 10.34 22.83 -10.54
N TRP A 75 10.64 24.10 -10.29
CA TRP A 75 11.88 24.72 -10.80
C TRP A 75 13.14 24.06 -10.24
N ARG A 76 13.21 23.86 -8.89
CA ARG A 76 14.35 23.22 -8.24
C ARG A 76 14.47 21.75 -8.64
N LEU A 77 13.35 21.03 -8.71
CA LEU A 77 13.30 19.64 -9.12
C LEU A 77 13.85 19.46 -10.55
N ASN A 78 13.37 20.27 -11.50
CA ASN A 78 13.83 20.21 -12.88
C ASN A 78 15.35 20.47 -12.98
N LYS A 79 15.88 21.43 -12.22
CA LYS A 79 17.33 21.68 -12.16
C LYS A 79 18.10 20.45 -11.65
N VAL A 80 17.64 19.79 -10.60
CA VAL A 80 18.28 18.61 -10.03
C VAL A 80 18.20 17.43 -10.99
N VAL A 81 17.03 17.15 -11.56
CA VAL A 81 16.85 16.05 -12.54
C VAL A 81 17.75 16.27 -13.77
N SER A 82 17.84 17.52 -14.27
CA SER A 82 18.74 17.89 -15.38
C SER A 82 20.22 17.65 -15.10
N GLN A 83 20.65 17.85 -13.85
CA GLN A 83 22.03 17.61 -13.43
C GLN A 83 22.34 16.11 -13.25
N ILE A 84 21.39 15.37 -12.68
CA ILE A 84 21.54 13.93 -12.44
C ILE A 84 21.48 13.14 -13.75
N LYS A 85 20.62 13.56 -14.70
CA LYS A 85 20.34 12.85 -15.96
C LYS A 85 20.01 11.37 -15.71
N PRO A 86 18.91 11.07 -14.99
CA PRO A 86 18.53 9.69 -14.72
C PRO A 86 18.00 9.02 -15.99
N ASP A 87 18.08 7.68 -16.03
CA ASP A 87 17.39 6.86 -17.02
C ASP A 87 15.88 6.94 -16.82
N ILE A 88 15.48 6.91 -15.53
CA ILE A 88 14.06 6.93 -15.12
C ILE A 88 13.87 7.97 -14.01
N TYR A 89 12.84 8.78 -14.16
CA TYR A 89 12.31 9.68 -13.16
C TYR A 89 10.94 9.20 -12.69
N THR A 90 10.81 8.95 -11.41
CA THR A 90 9.56 8.47 -10.80
C THR A 90 9.01 9.49 -9.82
N THR A 91 7.73 9.79 -9.95
CA THR A 91 6.99 10.69 -9.07
C THR A 91 5.77 10.00 -8.46
N ILE A 92 5.44 10.34 -7.23
CA ILE A 92 4.41 9.63 -6.45
C ILE A 92 3.25 10.55 -6.07
N GLN A 93 3.50 11.85 -5.91
CA GLN A 93 2.55 12.79 -5.33
C GLN A 93 2.11 13.88 -6.33
N SER A 94 1.13 14.69 -5.92
CA SER A 94 0.48 15.66 -6.81
C SER A 94 1.43 16.71 -7.39
N ILE A 95 2.42 17.19 -6.60
CA ILE A 95 3.40 18.18 -7.09
C ILE A 95 4.28 17.54 -8.15
N GLY A 96 4.74 16.32 -7.90
CA GLY A 96 5.54 15.57 -8.84
C GLY A 96 4.77 15.23 -10.12
N ALA A 97 3.46 14.94 -10.04
CA ALA A 97 2.62 14.75 -11.23
C ALA A 97 2.67 15.96 -12.18
N LEU A 98 2.74 17.19 -11.64
CA LEU A 98 2.93 18.40 -12.45
C LEU A 98 4.30 18.43 -13.15
N SER A 99 5.32 17.79 -12.58
CA SER A 99 6.66 17.75 -13.19
C SER A 99 6.70 16.96 -14.49
N CYS A 100 5.73 16.08 -14.75
CA CYS A 100 5.61 15.37 -16.02
C CYS A 100 5.49 16.32 -17.22
N LEU A 101 4.99 17.58 -17.01
CA LEU A 101 4.96 18.62 -18.04
C LEU A 101 6.35 19.10 -18.49
N PHE A 102 7.34 18.98 -17.63
CA PHE A 102 8.65 19.63 -17.82
C PHE A 102 9.75 18.62 -18.16
N ASN A 103 9.37 17.42 -18.61
CA ASN A 103 10.36 16.41 -19.00
C ASN A 103 11.06 16.78 -20.32
N THR A 104 12.02 17.71 -20.22
CA THR A 104 12.82 18.22 -21.36
C THR A 104 14.02 17.34 -21.69
N HIS A 105 14.30 16.28 -20.90
CA HIS A 105 15.60 15.60 -20.91
C HIS A 105 15.59 14.19 -21.52
N ARG A 106 14.53 13.78 -22.23
CA ARG A 106 14.36 12.41 -22.75
C ARG A 106 14.42 11.30 -21.68
N THR A 107 14.23 11.67 -20.42
CA THR A 107 14.16 10.74 -19.30
C THR A 107 12.78 10.08 -19.26
N THR A 108 12.73 8.77 -19.16
CA THR A 108 11.46 8.06 -18.95
C THR A 108 10.80 8.53 -17.66
N THR A 109 9.57 9.02 -17.74
CA THR A 109 8.82 9.56 -16.60
C THR A 109 7.72 8.60 -16.20
N ILE A 110 7.74 8.17 -14.93
CA ILE A 110 6.75 7.26 -14.35
C ILE A 110 6.00 7.99 -13.25
N TYR A 111 4.68 7.89 -13.27
CA TYR A 111 3.81 8.31 -12.16
C TYR A 111 3.32 7.08 -11.39
N GLU A 112 3.53 7.04 -10.08
CA GLU A 112 3.03 5.97 -9.21
C GLU A 112 1.78 6.40 -8.46
N ALA A 113 0.66 5.77 -8.76
CA ALA A 113 -0.63 6.02 -8.10
C ALA A 113 -0.84 5.07 -6.92
N HIS A 114 -0.67 5.57 -5.71
CA HIS A 114 -0.83 4.78 -4.47
C HIS A 114 -2.24 4.81 -3.87
N GLY A 115 -3.20 5.43 -4.53
CA GLY A 115 -4.59 5.52 -4.09
C GLY A 115 -5.54 5.75 -5.25
N THR A 116 -6.83 5.74 -4.93
CA THR A 116 -7.86 6.01 -5.95
C THR A 116 -7.90 7.49 -6.34
N ARG A 117 -8.08 7.74 -7.61
CA ARG A 117 -8.27 9.09 -8.18
C ARG A 117 -9.49 9.81 -7.58
N ALA A 118 -10.54 9.06 -7.22
CA ALA A 118 -11.76 9.62 -6.66
C ALA A 118 -11.57 10.31 -5.30
N LEU A 119 -10.53 9.93 -4.55
CA LEU A 119 -10.22 10.50 -3.23
C LEU A 119 -9.14 11.58 -3.27
N MET A 120 -8.58 11.87 -4.45
CA MET A 120 -7.54 12.88 -4.58
C MET A 120 -8.17 14.29 -4.60
N PRO A 121 -7.67 15.23 -3.75
CA PRO A 121 -8.26 16.55 -3.60
C PRO A 121 -8.15 17.43 -4.86
N HIS A 122 -7.22 17.09 -5.77
CA HIS A 122 -6.94 17.89 -6.97
C HIS A 122 -6.82 17.00 -8.22
N PRO A 123 -7.83 17.01 -9.11
CA PRO A 123 -7.81 16.15 -10.30
C PRO A 123 -6.85 16.63 -11.41
N ILE A 124 -6.44 17.91 -11.40
CA ILE A 124 -5.61 18.50 -12.48
C ILE A 124 -4.21 17.83 -12.53
N PRO A 125 -3.45 17.69 -11.43
CA PRO A 125 -2.15 17.03 -11.49
C PRO A 125 -2.22 15.61 -12.04
N LEU A 126 -3.26 14.85 -11.68
CA LEU A 126 -3.46 13.49 -12.16
C LEU A 126 -3.75 13.41 -13.65
N LYS A 127 -4.54 14.38 -14.19
CA LYS A 127 -4.77 14.49 -15.65
C LYS A 127 -3.47 14.80 -16.37
N ILE A 128 -2.61 15.64 -15.79
CA ILE A 128 -1.30 15.95 -16.34
C ILE A 128 -0.41 14.70 -16.36
N ALA A 129 -0.33 13.96 -15.27
CA ALA A 129 0.41 12.71 -15.23
C ALA A 129 -0.13 11.71 -16.28
N GLU A 130 -1.44 11.58 -16.40
CA GLU A 130 -2.09 10.70 -17.39
C GLU A 130 -1.73 11.07 -18.85
N MET A 131 -1.59 12.35 -19.14
CA MET A 131 -1.28 12.82 -20.50
C MET A 131 0.22 12.79 -20.84
N PHE A 132 1.08 13.03 -19.88
CA PHE A 132 2.49 13.34 -20.13
C PHE A 132 3.47 12.30 -19.56
N ALA A 133 3.10 11.50 -18.56
CA ALA A 133 3.94 10.40 -18.12
C ALA A 133 4.06 9.32 -19.20
N ASP A 134 5.23 8.67 -19.26
CA ASP A 134 5.46 7.56 -20.19
C ASP A 134 4.79 6.28 -19.70
N ALA A 135 4.67 6.15 -18.38
CA ALA A 135 3.87 5.09 -17.76
C ALA A 135 3.27 5.53 -16.42
N ILE A 136 2.18 4.87 -16.05
CA ILE A 136 1.57 4.97 -14.73
C ILE A 136 1.56 3.59 -14.09
N THR A 137 2.02 3.48 -12.84
CA THR A 137 1.84 2.26 -12.06
C THR A 137 0.69 2.43 -11.08
N VAL A 138 -0.10 1.38 -10.93
CA VAL A 138 -1.25 1.32 -10.03
C VAL A 138 -1.20 0.06 -9.18
N LEU A 139 -1.85 0.07 -8.02
CA LEU A 139 -1.77 -1.03 -7.07
C LEU A 139 -2.71 -2.21 -7.40
N THR A 140 -3.82 -1.94 -8.11
CA THR A 140 -4.87 -2.93 -8.39
C THR A 140 -5.40 -2.78 -9.81
N LYS A 141 -6.00 -3.84 -10.35
CA LYS A 141 -6.68 -3.80 -11.65
C LYS A 141 -7.83 -2.79 -11.68
N TYR A 142 -8.45 -2.55 -10.53
CA TYR A 142 -9.51 -1.55 -10.43
C TYR A 142 -8.98 -0.14 -10.70
N HIS A 143 -7.81 0.19 -10.15
CA HIS A 143 -7.19 1.50 -10.40
C HIS A 143 -6.70 1.66 -11.85
N GLU A 144 -6.40 0.56 -12.56
CA GLU A 144 -6.03 0.61 -13.98
C GLU A 144 -7.11 1.32 -14.82
N ILE A 145 -8.39 1.07 -14.49
CA ILE A 145 -9.52 1.66 -15.21
C ILE A 145 -9.56 3.20 -15.06
N GLU A 146 -9.04 3.73 -13.98
CA GLU A 146 -9.01 5.18 -13.71
C GLU A 146 -8.05 5.95 -14.62
N TYR A 147 -7.07 5.26 -15.25
CA TYR A 147 -6.00 5.86 -16.08
C TYR A 147 -6.04 5.39 -17.53
N ARG A 148 -7.22 5.23 -18.10
CA ARG A 148 -7.44 4.69 -19.48
C ARG A 148 -6.79 5.49 -20.59
N ARG A 149 -6.45 6.76 -20.37
CA ARG A 149 -5.84 7.67 -21.35
C ARG A 149 -4.32 7.72 -21.25
N ALA A 150 -3.73 7.06 -20.27
CA ALA A 150 -2.28 7.00 -20.14
C ALA A 150 -1.66 6.17 -21.27
N LYS A 151 -0.44 6.52 -21.65
CA LYS A 151 0.31 5.78 -22.69
C LYS A 151 0.52 4.31 -22.34
N ARG A 152 0.81 4.05 -21.06
CA ARG A 152 0.99 2.71 -20.49
C ARG A 152 0.53 2.72 -19.05
N VAL A 153 -0.25 1.72 -18.66
CA VAL A 153 -0.60 1.47 -17.25
C VAL A 153 -0.09 0.08 -16.87
N GLU A 154 0.50 -0.04 -15.70
CA GLU A 154 1.01 -1.31 -15.18
C GLU A 154 0.50 -1.55 -13.77
N VAL A 155 -0.03 -2.75 -13.51
CA VAL A 155 -0.53 -3.12 -12.19
C VAL A 155 0.59 -3.79 -11.40
N ILE A 156 1.19 -3.04 -10.47
CA ILE A 156 2.24 -3.54 -9.59
C ILE A 156 1.81 -3.29 -8.14
N PRO A 157 1.38 -4.33 -7.42
CA PRO A 157 0.93 -4.17 -6.03
C PRO A 157 2.11 -3.88 -5.09
N ASN A 158 1.79 -3.45 -3.88
CA ASN A 158 2.76 -3.42 -2.80
C ASN A 158 3.08 -4.85 -2.33
N PHE A 159 4.23 -5.03 -1.71
CA PHE A 159 4.67 -6.28 -1.09
C PHE A 159 4.70 -6.17 0.43
N THR A 160 4.75 -7.31 1.10
CA THR A 160 5.00 -7.38 2.53
C THR A 160 6.38 -7.99 2.81
N MET A 161 7.08 -7.45 3.83
CA MET A 161 8.30 -8.00 4.40
C MET A 161 8.04 -8.76 5.70
N MET A 162 6.79 -9.17 5.93
CA MET A 162 6.42 -9.95 7.09
C MET A 162 6.85 -11.41 6.97
N TYR A 163 7.51 -11.91 7.99
CA TYR A 163 7.98 -13.30 8.09
C TYR A 163 7.56 -13.85 9.44
N PRO A 164 6.34 -14.41 9.58
CA PRO A 164 5.89 -15.00 10.84
C PRO A 164 6.78 -16.20 11.21
N SER A 165 7.17 -16.28 12.48
CA SER A 165 8.05 -17.34 13.01
C SER A 165 7.35 -18.69 13.18
N HIS A 166 6.02 -18.70 13.22
CA HIS A 166 5.18 -19.88 13.36
C HIS A 166 3.80 -19.63 12.76
N ASP A 167 3.00 -20.66 12.62
CA ASP A 167 1.62 -20.55 12.15
C ASP A 167 0.69 -20.10 13.26
N VAL A 168 -0.46 -19.51 12.91
CA VAL A 168 -1.52 -19.16 13.87
C VAL A 168 -2.08 -20.41 14.56
N ASN A 169 -2.52 -20.23 15.79
CA ASN A 169 -3.29 -21.26 16.49
C ASN A 169 -4.78 -21.13 16.12
N TYR A 170 -5.27 -21.96 15.21
CA TYR A 170 -6.65 -21.95 14.76
C TYR A 170 -7.68 -22.30 15.85
N ASN A 171 -7.24 -22.82 16.99
CA ASN A 171 -8.10 -23.04 18.18
C ASN A 171 -8.17 -21.82 19.09
N SER A 172 -7.40 -20.76 18.80
CA SER A 172 -7.53 -19.49 19.53
C SER A 172 -8.92 -18.92 19.34
N LYS A 173 -9.52 -18.46 20.44
CA LYS A 173 -10.84 -17.78 20.44
C LYS A 173 -10.65 -16.26 20.41
N VAL A 174 -9.73 -15.80 19.55
CA VAL A 174 -9.42 -14.38 19.39
C VAL A 174 -9.63 -13.98 17.93
N ILE A 175 -10.41 -12.92 17.74
CA ILE A 175 -10.58 -12.21 16.49
C ILE A 175 -9.66 -10.99 16.53
N VAL A 176 -8.92 -10.77 15.46
CA VAL A 176 -7.99 -9.63 15.37
C VAL A 176 -8.45 -8.66 14.29
N SER A 177 -8.32 -7.38 14.58
CA SER A 177 -8.38 -6.30 13.59
C SER A 177 -7.21 -5.35 13.83
N ALA A 178 -6.71 -4.70 12.78
CA ALA A 178 -5.56 -3.82 12.90
C ALA A 178 -5.65 -2.62 11.95
N GLY A 179 -5.05 -1.51 12.38
CA GLY A 179 -4.93 -0.31 11.56
C GLY A 179 -4.94 0.98 12.36
N ARG A 180 -4.59 2.07 11.71
CA ARG A 180 -4.63 3.41 12.32
C ARG A 180 -6.06 3.78 12.72
N LYS A 181 -6.23 4.48 13.85
CA LYS A 181 -7.54 4.99 14.26
C LYS A 181 -7.91 6.20 13.40
N CYS A 182 -8.58 5.94 12.29
CA CYS A 182 -8.99 6.96 11.33
C CYS A 182 -10.38 6.65 10.74
N TYR A 183 -10.97 7.62 10.08
CA TYR A 183 -12.32 7.52 9.49
C TYR A 183 -12.45 6.35 8.51
N GLU A 184 -11.41 6.11 7.72
CA GLU A 184 -11.37 5.09 6.67
C GLU A 184 -11.52 3.68 7.24
N LYS A 185 -10.93 3.39 8.41
CA LYS A 185 -10.91 2.05 9.02
C LYS A 185 -12.23 1.65 9.69
N ASN A 186 -13.07 2.64 10.07
CA ASN A 186 -14.44 2.42 10.55
C ASN A 186 -14.57 1.43 11.72
N PHE A 187 -13.68 1.54 12.69
CA PHE A 187 -13.72 0.66 13.89
C PHE A 187 -15.01 0.80 14.69
N GLU A 188 -15.71 1.93 14.60
CA GLU A 188 -17.03 2.11 15.21
C GLU A 188 -18.06 1.10 14.69
N ARG A 189 -18.00 0.76 13.38
CA ARG A 189 -18.83 -0.28 12.81
C ARG A 189 -18.42 -1.65 13.34
N LEU A 190 -17.14 -1.91 13.46
CA LEU A 190 -16.62 -3.16 14.02
C LEU A 190 -17.13 -3.38 15.45
N GLU A 191 -17.07 -2.36 16.29
CA GLU A 191 -17.57 -2.42 17.67
C GLU A 191 -19.08 -2.72 17.72
N LYS A 192 -19.88 -2.10 16.86
CA LYS A 192 -21.33 -2.36 16.77
C LYS A 192 -21.63 -3.81 16.34
N LEU A 193 -20.88 -4.33 15.37
CA LEU A 193 -21.00 -5.73 14.92
C LEU A 193 -20.58 -6.69 16.02
N TRP A 194 -19.46 -6.40 16.68
CA TRP A 194 -18.95 -7.23 17.77
C TRP A 194 -19.93 -7.30 18.95
N ASN A 195 -20.58 -6.20 19.32
CA ASN A 195 -21.59 -6.19 20.39
C ASN A 195 -22.75 -7.13 20.10
N LYS A 196 -23.15 -7.30 18.84
CA LYS A 196 -24.16 -8.27 18.44
C LYS A 196 -23.66 -9.71 18.54
N VAL A 197 -22.41 -9.96 18.12
CA VAL A 197 -21.78 -11.29 18.14
C VAL A 197 -21.45 -11.73 19.57
N SER A 198 -20.89 -10.85 20.40
CA SER A 198 -20.50 -11.16 21.77
C SER A 198 -21.66 -11.51 22.69
N GLY A 199 -22.89 -11.05 22.36
CA GLY A 199 -24.11 -11.47 23.02
C GLY A 199 -24.47 -12.94 22.75
N ILE A 200 -23.95 -13.55 21.70
CA ILE A 200 -24.20 -14.96 21.32
C ILE A 200 -23.14 -15.88 21.93
N THR A 201 -21.89 -15.39 22.08
CA THR A 201 -20.77 -16.19 22.58
C THR A 201 -19.85 -15.39 23.50
N HIS A 202 -19.67 -15.87 24.75
CA HIS A 202 -18.85 -15.21 25.77
C HIS A 202 -17.38 -15.64 25.77
N GLU A 203 -17.02 -16.66 24.97
CA GLU A 203 -15.67 -17.24 24.98
C GLU A 203 -14.72 -16.53 24.03
N TRP A 204 -15.24 -15.84 23.03
CA TRP A 204 -14.46 -15.15 22.01
C TRP A 204 -14.10 -13.73 22.45
N LYS A 205 -12.95 -13.26 22.01
CA LYS A 205 -12.45 -11.91 22.29
C LYS A 205 -12.12 -11.20 20.98
N LEU A 206 -12.50 -9.94 20.86
CA LEU A 206 -12.02 -9.05 19.80
C LEU A 206 -10.84 -8.25 20.31
N LYS A 207 -9.71 -8.30 19.59
CA LYS A 207 -8.54 -7.46 19.81
C LYS A 207 -8.34 -6.52 18.62
N VAL A 208 -8.30 -5.22 18.90
CA VAL A 208 -8.05 -4.20 17.88
C VAL A 208 -6.71 -3.55 18.15
N HIS A 209 -5.77 -3.66 17.22
CA HIS A 209 -4.42 -3.14 17.33
C HIS A 209 -4.28 -1.82 16.56
N HIS A 210 -3.90 -0.76 17.28
CA HIS A 210 -3.62 0.54 16.72
C HIS A 210 -2.13 0.85 16.90
N ASP A 211 -1.47 1.28 15.83
CA ASP A 211 -0.08 1.77 15.87
C ASP A 211 0.93 0.81 16.59
N THR A 212 0.69 -0.49 16.47
CA THR A 212 1.52 -1.53 17.08
C THR A 212 2.80 -1.69 16.27
N LYS A 213 3.96 -1.73 16.94
CA LYS A 213 5.27 -1.93 16.30
C LYS A 213 5.50 -3.39 15.88
N ASP A 214 5.03 -4.34 16.67
CA ASP A 214 5.11 -5.76 16.37
C ASP A 214 3.76 -6.27 15.85
N MET A 215 3.52 -6.03 14.58
CA MET A 215 2.30 -6.45 13.91
C MET A 215 2.22 -7.96 13.72
N VAL A 216 3.36 -8.65 13.58
CA VAL A 216 3.38 -10.12 13.45
C VAL A 216 2.79 -10.75 14.68
N SER A 217 3.29 -10.40 15.88
CA SER A 217 2.75 -10.90 17.15
C SER A 217 1.26 -10.56 17.30
N ALA A 218 0.84 -9.35 16.90
CA ALA A 218 -0.57 -8.96 16.96
C ALA A 218 -1.47 -9.85 16.09
N TYR A 219 -1.05 -10.22 14.88
CA TYR A 219 -1.80 -11.14 14.02
C TYR A 219 -1.78 -12.56 14.57
N LEU A 220 -0.64 -13.04 15.08
CA LEU A 220 -0.50 -14.41 15.61
C LEU A 220 -1.30 -14.68 16.90
N GLU A 221 -1.82 -13.65 17.58
CA GLU A 221 -2.74 -13.82 18.70
C GLU A 221 -4.11 -14.37 18.29
N GLY A 222 -4.52 -14.11 17.04
CA GLY A 222 -5.85 -14.41 16.54
C GLY A 222 -5.95 -15.73 15.78
N SER A 223 -7.19 -16.11 15.46
CA SER A 223 -7.53 -17.19 14.54
C SER A 223 -8.44 -16.73 13.39
N ILE A 224 -8.93 -15.50 13.44
CA ILE A 224 -9.74 -14.84 12.41
C ILE A 224 -9.30 -13.38 12.35
N TYR A 225 -9.16 -12.83 11.15
CA TYR A 225 -8.98 -11.39 10.94
C TYR A 225 -10.25 -10.74 10.38
N VAL A 226 -10.60 -9.58 10.90
CA VAL A 226 -11.79 -8.82 10.44
C VAL A 226 -11.42 -7.42 9.99
N MET A 227 -12.07 -6.94 8.90
CA MET A 227 -11.88 -5.59 8.38
C MET A 227 -13.23 -4.94 8.03
N THR A 228 -13.46 -3.73 8.55
CA THR A 228 -14.69 -2.97 8.37
C THR A 228 -14.49 -1.63 7.67
N SER A 229 -13.39 -1.46 6.95
CA SER A 229 -13.01 -0.21 6.29
C SER A 229 -14.09 0.32 5.35
N ARG A 230 -14.20 1.65 5.25
CA ARG A 230 -15.11 2.34 4.31
C ARG A 230 -14.57 2.32 2.89
N PHE A 231 -13.27 2.44 2.74
CA PHE A 231 -12.55 2.36 1.48
C PHE A 231 -11.07 2.08 1.74
N GLU A 232 -10.40 1.49 0.77
CA GLU A 232 -8.97 1.16 0.81
C GLU A 232 -8.33 1.43 -0.56
N GLY A 233 -7.00 1.55 -0.61
CA GLY A 233 -6.27 1.44 -1.87
C GLY A 233 -5.93 -0.03 -2.16
N LEU A 234 -4.82 -0.49 -1.59
CA LEU A 234 -4.49 -1.91 -1.43
C LEU A 234 -4.32 -2.15 0.08
N PRO A 235 -5.27 -2.83 0.76
CA PRO A 235 -5.23 -2.98 2.21
C PRO A 235 -4.11 -3.93 2.65
N MET A 236 -2.95 -3.37 2.97
CA MET A 236 -1.77 -4.14 3.42
C MET A 236 -2.08 -5.01 4.63
N VAL A 237 -2.94 -4.55 5.53
CA VAL A 237 -3.38 -5.30 6.71
C VAL A 237 -4.04 -6.65 6.37
N LEU A 238 -4.69 -6.77 5.20
CA LEU A 238 -5.21 -8.05 4.71
C LEU A 238 -4.07 -8.97 4.26
N ILE A 239 -3.14 -8.44 3.47
CA ILE A 239 -1.96 -9.19 2.99
C ILE A 239 -1.14 -9.66 4.19
N GLU A 240 -0.95 -8.82 5.18
CA GLU A 240 -0.21 -9.11 6.41
C GLU A 240 -0.90 -10.20 7.24
N ALA A 241 -2.21 -10.07 7.49
CA ALA A 241 -3.00 -11.07 8.22
C ALA A 241 -2.99 -12.44 7.50
N MET A 242 -3.17 -12.43 6.18
CA MET A 242 -3.11 -13.65 5.37
C MET A 242 -1.70 -14.25 5.31
N THR A 243 -0.65 -13.44 5.37
CA THR A 243 0.75 -13.93 5.47
C THR A 243 0.96 -14.69 6.79
N CYS A 244 0.30 -14.27 7.87
CA CYS A 244 0.28 -14.99 9.13
C CYS A 244 -0.63 -16.24 9.09
N GLY A 245 -1.44 -16.43 8.05
CA GLY A 245 -2.35 -17.58 7.91
C GLY A 245 -3.73 -17.34 8.50
N LEU A 246 -4.17 -16.09 8.69
CA LEU A 246 -5.51 -15.80 9.18
C LEU A 246 -6.54 -15.84 8.04
N PRO A 247 -7.67 -16.56 8.20
CA PRO A 247 -8.83 -16.39 7.34
C PRO A 247 -9.44 -15.02 7.58
N ILE A 248 -10.01 -14.42 6.52
CA ILE A 248 -10.50 -13.05 6.52
C ILE A 248 -12.03 -13.00 6.54
N VAL A 249 -12.61 -12.07 7.32
CA VAL A 249 -13.98 -11.59 7.09
C VAL A 249 -13.91 -10.08 6.89
N ALA A 250 -14.22 -9.62 5.69
CA ALA A 250 -14.08 -8.21 5.35
C ALA A 250 -15.25 -7.72 4.50
N PHE A 251 -15.64 -6.46 4.68
CA PHE A 251 -16.53 -5.84 3.73
C PHE A 251 -15.83 -5.61 2.40
N ASP A 252 -16.57 -5.82 1.32
CA ASP A 252 -16.18 -5.45 -0.03
C ASP A 252 -16.34 -3.93 -0.23
N CYS A 253 -15.52 -3.18 0.52
CA CYS A 253 -15.47 -1.75 0.38
C CYS A 253 -14.82 -1.35 -0.95
N PRO A 254 -15.10 -0.13 -1.45
CA PRO A 254 -14.45 0.36 -2.67
C PRO A 254 -12.94 0.22 -2.58
N TYR A 255 -12.39 -0.41 -3.62
CA TYR A 255 -10.99 -0.69 -3.90
C TYR A 255 -10.30 -1.69 -2.94
N GLY A 256 -9.51 -2.57 -3.48
CA GLY A 256 -8.54 -3.40 -2.78
C GLY A 256 -9.00 -4.74 -2.22
N PRO A 257 -10.01 -4.91 -1.34
CA PRO A 257 -10.30 -6.20 -0.71
C PRO A 257 -10.55 -7.34 -1.70
N ARG A 258 -11.33 -7.08 -2.75
CA ARG A 258 -11.63 -8.05 -3.83
C ARG A 258 -10.43 -8.47 -4.69
N GLU A 259 -9.34 -7.69 -4.65
CA GLU A 259 -8.10 -8.04 -5.32
C GLU A 259 -7.24 -9.01 -4.50
N ILE A 260 -7.55 -9.14 -3.21
CA ILE A 260 -6.76 -9.91 -2.24
C ILE A 260 -7.51 -11.18 -1.84
N ILE A 261 -8.79 -11.06 -1.49
CA ILE A 261 -9.62 -12.15 -0.96
C ILE A 261 -10.25 -12.94 -2.10
N GLU A 262 -10.06 -14.26 -2.08
CA GLU A 262 -10.84 -15.21 -2.86
C GLU A 262 -12.03 -15.67 -2.00
N ASP A 263 -13.23 -15.14 -2.29
CA ASP A 263 -14.43 -15.37 -1.49
C ASP A 263 -14.74 -16.87 -1.35
N GLY A 264 -15.04 -17.31 -0.12
CA GLY A 264 -15.28 -18.71 0.25
C GLY A 264 -14.03 -19.60 0.27
N LYS A 265 -12.85 -19.11 -0.13
CA LYS A 265 -11.61 -19.88 -0.17
C LYS A 265 -10.54 -19.38 0.79
N THR A 266 -10.27 -18.06 0.79
CA THR A 266 -9.26 -17.44 1.66
C THR A 266 -9.88 -16.60 2.76
N GLY A 267 -11.19 -16.51 2.78
CA GLY A 267 -12.01 -15.73 3.67
C GLY A 267 -13.35 -15.43 3.05
N TYR A 268 -14.11 -14.54 3.68
CA TYR A 268 -15.40 -14.07 3.19
C TYR A 268 -15.34 -12.60 2.84
N LEU A 269 -15.74 -12.28 1.61
CA LEU A 269 -15.86 -10.92 1.09
C LEU A 269 -17.34 -10.50 1.11
N ILE A 270 -17.71 -9.71 2.10
CA ILE A 270 -19.09 -9.38 2.42
C ILE A 270 -19.54 -8.13 1.66
N PRO A 271 -20.71 -8.13 0.99
CA PRO A 271 -21.26 -6.91 0.39
C PRO A 271 -21.28 -5.74 1.40
N TYR A 272 -20.80 -4.56 0.98
CA TYR A 272 -20.44 -3.46 1.89
C TYR A 272 -21.53 -3.05 2.90
N ASN A 273 -22.81 -3.16 2.54
CA ASN A 273 -23.93 -2.77 3.41
C ASN A 273 -24.63 -3.94 4.09
N ASN A 274 -24.04 -5.15 4.10
CA ASN A 274 -24.67 -6.34 4.64
C ASN A 274 -24.07 -6.76 5.99
N ASP A 275 -24.47 -6.07 7.07
CA ASP A 275 -24.04 -6.38 8.43
C ASP A 275 -24.47 -7.77 8.90
N GLU A 276 -25.64 -8.24 8.46
CA GLU A 276 -26.19 -9.55 8.83
C GLU A 276 -25.31 -10.68 8.28
N MET A 277 -24.95 -10.60 7.01
CA MET A 277 -24.04 -11.56 6.38
C MET A 277 -22.64 -11.53 7.01
N PHE A 278 -22.17 -10.35 7.43
CA PHE A 278 -20.88 -10.24 8.13
C PHE A 278 -20.93 -11.03 9.46
N ILE A 279 -21.97 -10.84 10.25
CA ILE A 279 -22.19 -11.56 11.51
C ILE A 279 -22.32 -13.05 11.26
N GLU A 280 -23.12 -13.46 10.27
CA GLU A 280 -23.31 -14.86 9.89
C GLU A 280 -21.96 -15.54 9.57
N LYS A 281 -21.18 -14.95 8.67
CA LYS A 281 -19.89 -15.54 8.23
C LYS A 281 -18.84 -15.50 9.34
N LEU A 282 -18.84 -14.46 10.17
CA LEU A 282 -17.96 -14.42 11.33
C LEU A 282 -18.31 -15.51 12.34
N THR A 283 -19.59 -15.64 12.69
CA THR A 283 -20.08 -16.70 13.61
C THR A 283 -19.79 -18.09 13.05
N TYR A 284 -20.03 -18.30 11.76
CA TYR A 284 -19.68 -19.55 11.09
C TYR A 284 -18.22 -19.93 11.27
N LEU A 285 -17.30 -19.00 11.04
CA LEU A 285 -15.87 -19.25 11.27
C LEU A 285 -15.56 -19.47 12.76
N MET A 286 -16.25 -18.83 13.68
CA MET A 286 -16.06 -19.05 15.10
C MET A 286 -16.44 -20.47 15.55
N GLU A 287 -17.42 -21.07 14.90
CA GLU A 287 -17.94 -22.40 15.24
C GLU A 287 -17.19 -23.54 14.53
N HIS A 288 -16.49 -23.24 13.41
CA HIS A 288 -15.86 -24.25 12.53
C HIS A 288 -14.35 -24.10 12.47
N PRO A 289 -13.58 -24.65 13.44
CA PRO A 289 -12.12 -24.53 13.47
C PRO A 289 -11.42 -25.16 12.23
N GLU A 290 -12.00 -26.24 11.70
CA GLU A 290 -11.49 -26.90 10.49
C GLU A 290 -11.59 -25.99 9.25
N VAL A 291 -12.67 -25.21 9.14
CA VAL A 291 -12.85 -24.22 8.07
C VAL A 291 -11.86 -23.07 8.23
N ARG A 292 -11.64 -22.59 9.48
CA ARG A 292 -10.62 -21.56 9.77
C ARG A 292 -9.25 -22.02 9.32
N GLU A 293 -8.86 -23.26 9.66
CA GLU A 293 -7.57 -23.80 9.28
C GLU A 293 -7.45 -23.91 7.76
N GLN A 294 -8.44 -24.47 7.10
CA GLN A 294 -8.44 -24.63 5.64
C GLN A 294 -8.32 -23.27 4.93
N MET A 295 -9.14 -22.30 5.31
CA MET A 295 -9.12 -20.96 4.73
C MET A 295 -7.82 -20.22 5.06
N GLY A 296 -7.32 -20.34 6.29
CA GLY A 296 -6.07 -19.70 6.69
C GLY A 296 -4.86 -20.22 5.93
N ARG A 297 -4.77 -21.54 5.71
CA ARG A 297 -3.73 -22.13 4.86
C ARG A 297 -3.85 -21.68 3.41
N ALA A 298 -5.06 -21.62 2.86
CA ALA A 298 -5.32 -21.09 1.53
C ALA A 298 -4.96 -19.61 1.41
N ALA A 299 -5.26 -18.80 2.44
CA ALA A 299 -4.91 -17.40 2.54
C ALA A 299 -3.38 -17.22 2.47
N LYS A 300 -2.63 -17.97 3.28
CA LYS A 300 -1.16 -17.93 3.33
C LYS A 300 -0.53 -18.27 1.99
N GLU A 301 -1.08 -19.25 1.26
CA GLU A 301 -0.61 -19.60 -0.07
C GLU A 301 -0.93 -18.53 -1.11
N SER A 302 -2.16 -18.01 -1.08
CA SER A 302 -2.64 -16.99 -2.03
C SER A 302 -1.81 -15.70 -1.99
N VAL A 303 -1.34 -15.27 -0.82
CA VAL A 303 -0.59 -14.02 -0.68
C VAL A 303 0.87 -14.10 -1.09
N LYS A 304 1.41 -15.27 -1.44
CA LYS A 304 2.78 -15.39 -1.99
C LYS A 304 2.99 -14.51 -3.22
N ARG A 305 1.93 -14.19 -3.96
CA ARG A 305 1.97 -13.22 -5.07
C ARG A 305 2.34 -11.79 -4.66
N PHE A 306 2.22 -11.46 -3.37
CA PHE A 306 2.62 -10.20 -2.75
C PHE A 306 3.94 -10.31 -1.97
N SER A 307 4.67 -11.41 -2.12
CA SER A 307 6.01 -11.54 -1.55
C SER A 307 6.98 -10.54 -2.20
N VAL A 308 8.03 -10.18 -1.47
CA VAL A 308 9.09 -9.29 -1.97
C VAL A 308 9.60 -9.77 -3.33
N ASP A 309 9.95 -11.07 -3.45
CA ASP A 309 10.53 -11.60 -4.68
C ASP A 309 9.55 -11.50 -5.86
N SER A 310 8.29 -11.88 -5.66
CA SER A 310 7.26 -11.83 -6.71
C SER A 310 7.01 -10.40 -7.21
N VAL A 311 6.89 -9.45 -6.29
CA VAL A 311 6.58 -8.06 -6.65
C VAL A 311 7.82 -7.34 -7.20
N MET A 312 9.00 -7.57 -6.61
CA MET A 312 10.24 -6.97 -7.10
C MET A 312 10.63 -7.49 -8.48
N GLN A 313 10.29 -8.75 -8.80
CA GLN A 313 10.47 -9.25 -10.16
C GLN A 313 9.59 -8.51 -11.17
N LYS A 314 8.31 -8.19 -10.83
CA LYS A 314 7.45 -7.34 -11.68
C LYS A 314 8.05 -5.95 -11.88
N TRP A 315 8.53 -5.33 -10.80
CA TRP A 315 9.23 -4.04 -10.90
C TRP A 315 10.44 -4.10 -11.82
N LYS A 316 11.25 -5.16 -11.71
CA LYS A 316 12.44 -5.34 -12.57
C LYS A 316 12.06 -5.49 -14.04
N GLN A 317 11.04 -6.27 -14.34
CA GLN A 317 10.52 -6.43 -15.70
C GLN A 317 9.95 -5.13 -16.25
N PHE A 318 9.20 -4.39 -15.42
CA PHE A 318 8.60 -3.11 -15.80
C PHE A 318 9.68 -2.08 -16.16
N TYR A 319 10.68 -1.89 -15.32
CA TYR A 319 11.78 -0.94 -15.58
C TYR A 319 12.63 -1.34 -16.78
N ASN A 320 12.94 -2.64 -16.95
CA ASN A 320 13.70 -3.13 -18.12
C ASN A 320 12.93 -2.99 -19.44
N GLY A 321 11.64 -2.73 -19.41
CA GLY A 321 10.83 -2.46 -20.60
C GLY A 321 11.00 -1.05 -21.19
N PHE A 322 11.82 -0.19 -20.57
CA PHE A 322 12.12 1.15 -21.07
C PHE A 322 13.53 1.22 -21.68
N PRO A 323 13.75 2.10 -22.67
CA PRO A 323 15.09 2.34 -23.20
C PRO A 323 15.99 2.97 -22.13
N HIS A 324 17.24 2.57 -22.09
CA HIS A 324 18.28 3.03 -21.16
C HIS A 324 19.41 3.72 -21.92
#